data_571e6bb7c49121a37b74999c3a2e6ed9
#
_entry.id   571e6bb7c49121a37b74999c3a2e6ed9
#
_cell.length_a   1.000
_cell.length_b   1.000
_cell.length_c   1.000
_cell.angle_alpha   90.00
_cell.angle_beta   90.00
_cell.angle_gamma   90.00
#
_symmetry.space_group_name_H-M   'P 1'
#
loop_
_entity.id
_entity.type
_entity.pdbx_description
1 polymer ?
#
loop_
_entity_poly.entity_id
_entity_poly.type
_entity_poly.pdbx_seq_one_letter_code
_entity_poly.pdbx_strand_id
1 'polypeptide(L)'
;MARNAHKANWWGLLVVVALAVGRETAEAVVFLYGLGAEQNGIANLPIVLILGIGAAFLTFWLLQKGSRVLSWRTFFRVSEALLLLLAGALLVSGVERLIGLDLLPQLIDPVWDTSAILDDSGRIGGLLASFTGYRARPALLPLIALALYWVLVLFFLNRSSRVASAATTAPIARAERN
;
A
#
# COMPACT_ATOMS: atom_id res chain seq x y z
N MET A 1 3.38 -9.40 -43.13
CA MET A 1 3.03 -10.15 -41.89
C MET A 1 3.26 -9.38 -40.57
N ALA A 2 4.14 -8.39 -40.48
CA ALA A 2 4.42 -7.62 -39.25
C ALA A 2 3.27 -6.70 -38.77
N ARG A 3 2.42 -6.20 -39.65
CA ARG A 3 1.29 -5.30 -39.33
C ARG A 3 0.17 -5.97 -38.48
N ASN A 4 0.00 -7.28 -38.59
CA ASN A 4 -1.04 -8.01 -37.86
C ASN A 4 -0.61 -8.39 -36.44
N ALA A 5 0.68 -8.53 -36.17
CA ALA A 5 1.21 -8.80 -34.86
C ALA A 5 1.05 -7.59 -33.89
N HIS A 6 1.20 -6.37 -34.41
CA HIS A 6 0.98 -5.15 -33.64
C HIS A 6 -0.50 -4.93 -33.25
N LYS A 7 -1.44 -5.30 -34.12
CA LYS A 7 -2.88 -5.20 -33.81
C LYS A 7 -3.33 -6.24 -32.80
N ALA A 8 -2.79 -7.46 -32.84
CA ALA A 8 -3.09 -8.51 -31.87
C ALA A 8 -2.60 -8.15 -30.45
N ASN A 9 -1.42 -7.57 -30.32
CA ASN A 9 -0.88 -7.10 -29.04
C ASN A 9 -1.68 -5.93 -28.45
N TRP A 10 -2.23 -5.05 -29.27
CA TRP A 10 -3.04 -3.92 -28.82
C TRP A 10 -4.37 -4.37 -28.19
N TRP A 11 -5.05 -5.33 -28.82
CA TRP A 11 -6.28 -5.91 -28.26
C TRP A 11 -6.05 -6.64 -26.95
N GLY A 12 -4.97 -7.39 -26.84
CA GLY A 12 -4.58 -8.05 -25.58
C GLY A 12 -4.33 -7.04 -24.45
N LEU A 13 -3.60 -5.98 -24.76
CA LEU A 13 -3.35 -4.89 -23.80
C LEU A 13 -4.65 -4.21 -23.37
N LEU A 14 -5.54 -3.92 -24.32
CA LEU A 14 -6.83 -3.26 -24.06
C LEU A 14 -7.73 -4.14 -23.15
N VAL A 15 -7.78 -5.44 -23.40
CA VAL A 15 -8.53 -6.39 -22.56
C VAL A 15 -7.96 -6.45 -21.14
N VAL A 16 -6.64 -6.53 -20.99
CA VAL A 16 -6.01 -6.56 -19.65
C VAL A 16 -6.28 -5.26 -18.90
N VAL A 17 -6.15 -4.10 -19.56
CA VAL A 17 -6.44 -2.81 -18.93
C VAL A 17 -7.93 -2.70 -18.57
N ALA A 18 -8.83 -3.12 -19.45
CA ALA A 18 -10.27 -3.09 -19.19
C ALA A 18 -10.66 -3.99 -18.02
N LEU A 19 -10.07 -5.19 -17.92
CA LEU A 19 -10.30 -6.08 -16.78
C LEU A 19 -9.75 -5.50 -15.47
N ALA A 20 -8.57 -4.90 -15.50
CA ALA A 20 -7.98 -4.27 -14.32
C ALA A 20 -8.84 -3.09 -13.84
N VAL A 21 -9.23 -2.18 -14.74
CA VAL A 21 -10.09 -1.05 -14.40
C VAL A 21 -11.48 -1.52 -13.97
N GLY A 22 -12.04 -2.54 -14.60
CA GLY A 22 -13.33 -3.12 -14.24
C GLY A 22 -13.32 -3.70 -12.82
N ARG A 23 -12.24 -4.39 -12.44
CA ARG A 23 -12.05 -4.90 -11.09
C ARG A 23 -11.99 -3.78 -10.05
N GLU A 24 -11.14 -2.79 -10.27
CA GLU A 24 -11.01 -1.63 -9.37
C GLU A 24 -12.35 -0.88 -9.22
N THR A 25 -13.09 -0.73 -10.33
CA THR A 25 -14.40 -0.07 -10.32
C THR A 25 -15.42 -0.90 -9.51
N ALA A 26 -15.42 -2.22 -9.66
CA ALA A 26 -16.31 -3.09 -8.89
C ALA A 26 -15.99 -3.04 -7.40
N GLU A 27 -14.72 -3.06 -7.00
CA GLU A 27 -14.29 -2.91 -5.61
C GLU A 27 -14.75 -1.55 -5.05
N ALA A 28 -14.56 -0.46 -5.80
CA ALA A 28 -15.00 0.88 -5.41
C ALA A 28 -16.53 0.97 -5.23
N VAL A 29 -17.32 0.36 -6.12
CA VAL A 29 -18.80 0.34 -6.04
C VAL A 29 -19.26 -0.43 -4.80
N VAL A 30 -18.68 -1.59 -4.51
CA VAL A 30 -19.00 -2.38 -3.31
C VAL A 30 -18.67 -1.60 -2.05
N PHE A 31 -17.52 -0.94 -2.02
CA PHE A 31 -17.10 -0.10 -0.90
C PHE A 31 -18.03 1.08 -0.67
N LEU A 32 -18.39 1.82 -1.74
CA LEU A 32 -19.30 2.94 -1.68
C LEU A 32 -20.72 2.51 -1.26
N TYR A 33 -21.17 1.35 -1.73
CA TYR A 33 -22.44 0.77 -1.31
C TYR A 33 -22.43 0.42 0.18
N GLY A 34 -21.34 -0.17 0.68
CA GLY A 34 -21.17 -0.46 2.10
C GLY A 34 -21.22 0.80 2.98
N LEU A 35 -20.54 1.86 2.56
CA LEU A 35 -20.59 3.16 3.26
C LEU A 35 -21.99 3.81 3.20
N GLY A 36 -22.70 3.68 2.07
CA GLY A 36 -24.06 4.20 1.91
C GLY A 36 -25.10 3.46 2.74
N ALA A 37 -24.85 2.19 3.11
CA ALA A 37 -25.76 1.41 3.93
C ALA A 37 -25.75 1.81 5.43
N GLU A 38 -24.75 2.57 5.88
CA GLU A 38 -24.73 3.15 7.22
C GLU A 38 -25.80 4.27 7.32
N GLN A 39 -26.51 4.36 8.45
CA GLN A 39 -27.72 5.18 8.65
C GLN A 39 -27.62 6.68 8.26
N ASN A 40 -26.42 7.23 8.15
CA ASN A 40 -26.18 8.62 7.73
C ASN A 40 -25.28 8.72 6.48
N GLY A 41 -24.93 7.60 5.86
CA GLY A 41 -23.98 7.56 4.75
C GLY A 41 -24.48 8.25 3.48
N ILE A 42 -25.78 8.11 3.18
CA ILE A 42 -26.39 8.62 1.94
C ILE A 42 -26.40 10.15 1.90
N ALA A 43 -26.65 10.81 3.03
CA ALA A 43 -26.69 12.28 3.10
C ALA A 43 -25.31 12.92 2.82
N ASN A 44 -24.22 12.26 3.20
CA ASN A 44 -22.84 12.74 3.03
C ASN A 44 -22.17 12.23 1.75
N LEU A 45 -22.81 11.31 1.03
CA LEU A 45 -22.26 10.68 -0.18
C LEU A 45 -21.84 11.69 -1.25
N PRO A 46 -22.62 12.75 -1.58
CA PRO A 46 -22.20 13.75 -2.56
C PRO A 46 -20.93 14.50 -2.16
N ILE A 47 -20.80 14.85 -0.87
CA ILE A 47 -19.64 15.56 -0.34
C ILE A 47 -18.40 14.66 -0.41
N VAL A 48 -18.53 13.39 -0.01
CA VAL A 48 -17.45 12.41 -0.05
C VAL A 48 -16.99 12.15 -1.50
N LEU A 49 -17.93 12.06 -2.45
CA LEU A 49 -17.62 11.90 -3.87
C LEU A 49 -16.88 13.11 -4.43
N ILE A 50 -17.33 14.33 -4.15
CA ILE A 50 -16.67 15.56 -4.62
C ILE A 50 -15.25 15.65 -4.04
N LEU A 51 -15.10 15.38 -2.74
CA LEU A 51 -13.77 15.37 -2.10
C LEU A 51 -12.88 14.26 -2.65
N GLY A 52 -13.42 13.07 -2.89
CA GLY A 52 -12.69 11.95 -3.47
C GLY A 52 -12.20 12.22 -4.89
N ILE A 53 -13.08 12.75 -5.75
CA ILE A 53 -12.73 13.17 -7.11
C ILE A 53 -11.70 14.30 -7.08
N GLY A 54 -11.88 15.29 -6.22
CA GLY A 54 -10.91 16.38 -6.03
C GLY A 54 -9.53 15.87 -5.57
N ALA A 55 -9.50 14.95 -4.63
CA ALA A 55 -8.27 14.32 -4.16
C ALA A 55 -7.60 13.47 -5.27
N ALA A 56 -8.37 12.72 -6.04
CA ALA A 56 -7.87 11.95 -7.17
C ALA A 56 -7.26 12.86 -8.26
N PHE A 57 -7.94 13.97 -8.59
CA PHE A 57 -7.45 14.96 -9.53
C PHE A 57 -6.17 15.65 -9.03
N LEU A 58 -6.13 16.00 -7.76
CA LEU A 58 -4.94 16.58 -7.12
C LEU A 58 -3.76 15.61 -7.17
N THR A 59 -3.99 14.33 -6.85
CA THR A 59 -2.97 13.27 -6.91
C THR A 59 -2.47 13.09 -8.34
N PHE A 60 -3.36 13.02 -9.33
CA PHE A 60 -2.99 12.96 -10.74
C PHE A 60 -2.12 14.15 -11.17
N TRP A 61 -2.52 15.37 -10.81
CA TRP A 61 -1.77 16.57 -11.13
C TRP A 61 -0.39 16.61 -10.44
N LEU A 62 -0.32 16.18 -9.19
CA LEU A 62 0.92 16.05 -8.44
C LEU A 62 1.87 15.06 -9.09
N LEU A 63 1.36 13.88 -9.50
CA LEU A 63 2.13 12.86 -10.20
C LEU A 63 2.62 13.36 -11.56
N GLN A 64 1.77 14.07 -12.31
CA GLN A 64 2.11 14.61 -13.62
C GLN A 64 3.18 15.72 -13.55
N LYS A 65 3.10 16.60 -12.55
CA LYS A 65 4.17 17.59 -12.27
C LYS A 65 5.40 16.95 -11.63
N GLY A 66 5.19 16.04 -10.70
CA GLY A 66 6.25 15.33 -9.98
C GLY A 66 7.14 14.51 -10.91
N SER A 67 6.58 13.91 -11.97
CA SER A 67 7.34 13.17 -12.97
C SER A 67 8.37 14.02 -13.73
N ARG A 68 8.22 15.34 -13.75
CA ARG A 68 9.18 16.28 -14.34
C ARG A 68 10.30 16.70 -13.36
N VAL A 69 10.08 16.55 -12.07
CA VAL A 69 10.98 17.05 -11.01
C VAL A 69 11.65 15.89 -10.27
N LEU A 70 10.94 14.77 -10.07
CA LEU A 70 11.52 13.61 -9.41
C LEU A 70 12.29 12.74 -10.41
N SER A 71 13.50 12.36 -10.05
CA SER A 71 14.23 11.34 -10.78
C SER A 71 13.44 10.03 -10.72
N TRP A 72 13.44 9.27 -11.80
CA TRP A 72 12.78 7.95 -11.91
C TRP A 72 13.11 7.02 -10.73
N ARG A 73 14.36 7.05 -10.27
CA ARG A 73 14.80 6.29 -9.09
C ARG A 73 14.12 6.71 -7.79
N THR A 74 13.94 8.01 -7.59
CA THR A 74 13.31 8.54 -6.36
C THR A 74 11.84 8.19 -6.33
N PHE A 75 11.15 8.28 -7.49
CA PHE A 75 9.75 7.91 -7.61
C PHE A 75 9.52 6.44 -7.22
N PHE A 76 10.30 5.50 -7.78
CA PHE A 76 10.16 4.08 -7.43
C PHE A 76 10.48 3.80 -5.98
N ARG A 77 11.53 4.42 -5.43
CA ARG A 77 11.90 4.21 -4.02
C ARG A 77 10.82 4.72 -3.05
N VAL A 78 10.24 5.88 -3.33
CA VAL A 78 9.15 6.43 -2.51
C VAL A 78 7.90 5.55 -2.62
N SER A 79 7.53 5.14 -3.83
CA SER A 79 6.39 4.24 -4.05
C SER A 79 6.59 2.89 -3.35
N GLU A 80 7.78 2.30 -3.43
CA GLU A 80 8.12 1.06 -2.73
C GLU A 80 7.98 1.22 -1.21
N ALA A 81 8.54 2.30 -0.64
CA ALA A 81 8.43 2.56 0.79
C ALA A 81 6.98 2.74 1.24
N LEU A 82 6.17 3.48 0.48
CA LEU A 82 4.74 3.66 0.77
C LEU A 82 3.96 2.36 0.70
N LEU A 83 4.23 1.52 -0.31
CA LEU A 83 3.58 0.22 -0.45
C LEU A 83 3.95 -0.73 0.70
N LEU A 84 5.22 -0.72 1.13
CA LEU A 84 5.66 -1.52 2.28
C LEU A 84 5.01 -1.04 3.58
N LEU A 85 4.90 0.27 3.80
CA LEU A 85 4.18 0.82 4.95
C LEU A 85 2.70 0.42 4.94
N LEU A 86 2.04 0.57 3.80
CA LEU A 86 0.63 0.19 3.64
C LEU A 86 0.42 -1.31 3.88
N ALA A 87 1.31 -2.16 3.37
CA ALA A 87 1.24 -3.59 3.60
C ALA A 87 1.37 -3.95 5.09
N GLY A 88 2.27 -3.27 5.82
CA GLY A 88 2.37 -3.40 7.28
C GLY A 88 1.09 -2.96 8.01
N ALA A 89 0.49 -1.85 7.60
CA ALA A 89 -0.77 -1.37 8.17
C ALA A 89 -1.94 -2.34 7.94
N LEU A 90 -2.03 -2.89 6.72
CA LEU A 90 -3.03 -3.92 6.39
C LEU A 90 -2.83 -5.21 7.19
N LEU A 91 -1.57 -5.61 7.43
CA LEU A 91 -1.24 -6.76 8.27
C LEU A 91 -1.75 -6.55 9.70
N VAL A 92 -1.45 -5.40 10.32
CA VAL A 92 -1.94 -5.04 11.66
C VAL A 92 -3.46 -5.11 11.71
N SER A 93 -4.15 -4.44 10.77
CA SER A 93 -5.61 -4.44 10.70
C SER A 93 -6.19 -5.84 10.46
N GLY A 94 -5.51 -6.67 9.68
CA GLY A 94 -5.90 -8.07 9.45
C GLY A 94 -5.82 -8.90 10.74
N VAL A 95 -4.73 -8.78 11.48
CA VAL A 95 -4.54 -9.49 12.77
C VAL A 95 -5.58 -9.03 13.79
N GLU A 96 -5.86 -7.72 13.90
CA GLU A 96 -6.89 -7.18 14.78
C GLU A 96 -8.29 -7.73 14.46
N ARG A 97 -8.62 -7.85 13.16
CA ARG A 97 -9.89 -8.45 12.74
C ARG A 97 -9.98 -9.93 13.10
N LEU A 98 -8.89 -10.69 12.98
CA LEU A 98 -8.84 -12.10 13.39
C LEU A 98 -9.00 -12.25 14.91
N ILE A 99 -8.43 -11.34 15.70
CA ILE A 99 -8.65 -11.27 17.16
C ILE A 99 -10.12 -10.94 17.44
N GLY A 100 -10.71 -9.96 16.76
CA GLY A 100 -12.12 -9.58 16.93
C GLY A 100 -13.12 -10.66 16.52
N LEU A 101 -12.70 -11.65 15.74
CA LEU A 101 -13.48 -12.85 15.37
C LEU A 101 -13.21 -14.06 16.28
N ASP A 102 -12.48 -13.87 17.40
CA ASP A 102 -12.05 -14.93 18.32
C ASP A 102 -11.23 -16.06 17.67
N LEU A 103 -10.65 -15.81 16.47
CA LEU A 103 -9.79 -16.77 15.79
C LEU A 103 -8.36 -16.76 16.31
N LEU A 104 -7.93 -15.64 16.92
CA LEU A 104 -6.62 -15.48 17.53
C LEU A 104 -6.79 -15.01 18.99
N PRO A 105 -5.95 -15.51 19.92
CA PRO A 105 -6.04 -15.13 21.34
C PRO A 105 -5.58 -13.68 21.53
N GLN A 106 -6.27 -12.93 22.37
CA GLN A 106 -5.77 -11.68 22.92
C GLN A 106 -4.71 -12.04 23.98
N LEU A 107 -3.45 -11.69 23.70
CA LEU A 107 -2.36 -11.97 24.64
C LEU A 107 -2.30 -10.89 25.75
N ILE A 108 -1.98 -9.66 25.37
CA ILE A 108 -1.95 -8.50 26.26
C ILE A 108 -2.59 -7.35 25.47
N ASP A 109 -3.61 -6.70 26.04
CA ASP A 109 -4.30 -5.58 25.44
C ASP A 109 -4.76 -4.61 26.53
N PRO A 110 -4.31 -3.34 26.50
CA PRO A 110 -3.26 -2.77 25.64
C PRO A 110 -1.84 -3.00 26.22
N VAL A 111 -0.82 -2.96 25.33
CA VAL A 111 0.60 -2.97 25.75
C VAL A 111 1.00 -1.61 26.30
N TRP A 112 0.51 -0.52 25.67
CA TRP A 112 0.65 0.87 26.13
C TRP A 112 -0.56 1.70 25.70
N ASP A 113 -0.68 2.90 26.22
CA ASP A 113 -1.72 3.86 25.85
C ASP A 113 -1.08 5.20 25.50
N THR A 114 -1.14 5.56 24.21
CA THR A 114 -0.69 6.84 23.68
C THR A 114 -1.85 7.70 23.16
N SER A 115 -3.08 7.37 23.49
CA SER A 115 -4.28 8.09 23.04
C SER A 115 -4.30 9.56 23.45
N ALA A 116 -3.62 9.90 24.56
CA ALA A 116 -3.48 11.29 25.00
C ALA A 116 -2.63 12.16 24.04
N ILE A 117 -1.73 11.54 23.25
CA ILE A 117 -0.85 12.25 22.32
C ILE A 117 -1.45 12.21 20.91
N LEU A 118 -1.87 11.04 20.47
CA LEU A 118 -2.44 10.82 19.15
C LEU A 118 -3.47 9.68 19.22
N ASP A 119 -4.74 10.05 19.20
CA ASP A 119 -5.85 9.11 19.19
C ASP A 119 -6.09 8.60 17.76
N ASP A 120 -5.98 7.29 17.56
CA ASP A 120 -6.22 6.63 16.27
C ASP A 120 -7.69 6.61 15.85
N SER A 121 -8.63 6.90 16.75
CA SER A 121 -10.05 7.15 16.41
C SER A 121 -10.28 8.55 15.86
N GLY A 122 -9.34 9.48 16.06
CA GLY A 122 -9.40 10.83 15.52
C GLY A 122 -9.12 10.90 14.01
N ARG A 123 -9.51 12.03 13.38
CA ARG A 123 -9.34 12.21 11.91
C ARG A 123 -7.88 12.09 11.46
N ILE A 124 -6.97 12.74 12.17
CA ILE A 124 -5.53 12.73 11.83
C ILE A 124 -4.89 11.40 12.27
N GLY A 125 -5.18 10.94 13.49
CA GLY A 125 -4.66 9.68 13.98
C GLY A 125 -5.17 8.48 13.18
N GLY A 126 -6.44 8.49 12.74
CA GLY A 126 -7.00 7.47 11.87
C GLY A 126 -6.34 7.42 10.49
N LEU A 127 -5.99 8.57 9.89
CA LEU A 127 -5.21 8.60 8.67
C LEU A 127 -3.80 8.00 8.89
N LEU A 128 -3.10 8.44 9.92
CA LEU A 128 -1.79 7.86 10.25
C LEU A 128 -1.89 6.36 10.51
N ALA A 129 -2.88 5.92 11.28
CA ALA A 129 -3.14 4.51 11.54
C ALA A 129 -3.33 3.70 10.26
N SER A 130 -4.08 4.24 9.30
CA SER A 130 -4.36 3.58 8.02
C SER A 130 -3.12 3.39 7.14
N PHE A 131 -2.17 4.33 7.20
CA PHE A 131 -0.95 4.26 6.38
C PHE A 131 0.23 3.58 7.07
N THR A 132 0.36 3.73 8.39
CA THR A 132 1.54 3.25 9.14
C THR A 132 1.27 2.02 9.98
N GLY A 133 0.00 1.67 10.21
CA GLY A 133 -0.39 0.64 11.17
C GLY A 133 -0.26 1.10 12.63
N TYR A 134 -0.12 2.42 12.87
CA TYR A 134 -0.08 2.98 14.21
C TYR A 134 -1.39 2.66 14.95
N ARG A 135 -1.27 2.29 16.23
CA ARG A 135 -2.39 2.15 17.16
C ARG A 135 -2.07 2.87 18.46
N ALA A 136 -3.02 3.66 18.95
CA ALA A 136 -2.88 4.35 20.24
C ALA A 136 -2.84 3.37 21.39
N ARG A 137 -3.56 2.25 21.28
CA ARG A 137 -3.64 1.15 22.24
C ARG A 137 -3.40 -0.18 21.54
N PRO A 138 -2.13 -0.51 21.21
CA PRO A 138 -1.86 -1.73 20.47
C PRO A 138 -1.94 -2.95 21.37
N ALA A 139 -2.54 -4.03 20.84
CA ALA A 139 -2.40 -5.36 21.41
C ALA A 139 -1.03 -5.97 21.08
N LEU A 140 -0.56 -6.90 21.88
CA LEU A 140 0.76 -7.50 21.71
C LEU A 140 0.90 -8.28 20.41
N LEU A 141 -0.13 -9.03 20.00
CA LEU A 141 -0.07 -9.90 18.83
C LEU A 141 0.10 -9.13 17.50
N PRO A 142 -0.65 -8.04 17.20
CA PRO A 142 -0.39 -7.18 16.06
C PRO A 142 1.01 -6.58 16.04
N LEU A 143 1.57 -6.23 17.22
CA LEU A 143 2.94 -5.72 17.32
C LEU A 143 3.98 -6.77 16.95
N ILE A 144 3.83 -8.01 17.42
CA ILE A 144 4.71 -9.11 17.06
C ILE A 144 4.63 -9.37 15.54
N ALA A 145 3.42 -9.38 14.97
CA ALA A 145 3.22 -9.56 13.54
C ALA A 145 3.91 -8.44 12.73
N LEU A 146 3.78 -7.19 13.16
CA LEU A 146 4.42 -6.05 12.53
C LEU A 146 5.96 -6.10 12.64
N ALA A 147 6.48 -6.47 13.81
CA ALA A 147 7.91 -6.64 14.01
C ALA A 147 8.48 -7.75 13.11
N LEU A 148 7.81 -8.90 13.04
CA LEU A 148 8.20 -10.00 12.16
C LEU A 148 8.16 -9.59 10.67
N TYR A 149 7.13 -8.87 10.28
CA TYR A 149 7.01 -8.31 8.92
C TYR A 149 8.23 -7.45 8.57
N TRP A 150 8.60 -6.48 9.42
CA TRP A 150 9.74 -5.61 9.17
C TRP A 150 11.07 -6.36 9.16
N VAL A 151 11.25 -7.35 10.04
CA VAL A 151 12.44 -8.22 10.02
C VAL A 151 12.54 -8.95 8.68
N LEU A 152 11.46 -9.54 8.18
CA LEU A 152 11.42 -10.22 6.90
C LEU A 152 11.69 -9.26 5.73
N VAL A 153 11.05 -8.10 5.70
CA VAL A 153 11.25 -7.08 4.66
C VAL A 153 12.71 -6.64 4.62
N LEU A 154 13.29 -6.29 5.76
CA LEU A 154 14.69 -5.87 5.84
C LEU A 154 15.66 -7.00 5.46
N PHE A 155 15.36 -8.23 5.85
CA PHE A 155 16.16 -9.39 5.45
C PHE A 155 16.17 -9.57 3.92
N PHE A 156 15.00 -9.51 3.27
CA PHE A 156 14.90 -9.65 1.82
C PHE A 156 15.53 -8.47 1.07
N LEU A 157 15.34 -7.24 1.53
CA LEU A 157 15.96 -6.05 0.94
C LEU A 157 17.51 -6.13 1.02
N ASN A 158 18.05 -6.50 2.17
CA ASN A 158 19.48 -6.65 2.34
C ASN A 158 20.07 -7.81 1.50
N ARG A 159 19.32 -8.88 1.31
CA ARG A 159 19.72 -9.99 0.46
C ARG A 159 19.76 -9.59 -1.02
N SER A 160 18.76 -8.86 -1.50
CA SER A 160 18.69 -8.39 -2.88
C SER A 160 19.82 -7.43 -3.23
N SER A 161 20.18 -6.52 -2.33
CA SER A 161 21.30 -5.59 -2.54
C SER A 161 22.66 -6.29 -2.59
N ARG A 162 22.86 -7.37 -1.84
CA ARG A 162 24.11 -8.16 -1.87
C ARG A 162 24.27 -8.92 -3.18
N VAL A 163 23.21 -9.49 -3.73
CA VAL A 163 23.23 -10.20 -5.01
C VAL A 163 23.51 -9.24 -6.17
N ALA A 164 22.93 -8.06 -6.18
CA ALA A 164 23.18 -7.04 -7.19
C ALA A 164 24.64 -6.54 -7.16
N SER A 165 25.23 -6.36 -5.98
CA SER A 165 26.62 -5.93 -5.82
C SER A 165 27.61 -7.01 -6.30
N ALA A 166 27.34 -8.29 -6.02
CA ALA A 166 28.17 -9.40 -6.46
C ALA A 166 28.17 -9.57 -7.99
N ALA A 167 27.04 -9.33 -8.65
CA ALA A 167 26.91 -9.40 -10.10
C ALA A 167 27.68 -8.31 -10.84
N THR A 168 27.86 -7.13 -10.21
CA THR A 168 28.59 -6.00 -10.80
C THR A 168 30.12 -6.17 -10.72
N THR A 169 30.61 -6.94 -9.76
CA THR A 169 32.06 -7.12 -9.54
C THR A 169 32.64 -8.26 -10.39
N ALA A 170 31.84 -9.19 -10.88
CA ALA A 170 32.27 -10.37 -11.62
C ALA A 170 32.88 -10.10 -13.03
N PRO A 171 32.47 -9.11 -13.82
CA PRO A 171 33.03 -8.88 -15.16
C PRO A 171 34.45 -8.31 -15.16
N ILE A 172 34.82 -7.51 -14.15
CA ILE A 172 36.11 -6.80 -14.13
C ILE A 172 37.26 -7.75 -13.83
N ALA A 173 37.06 -8.70 -12.92
CA ALA A 173 38.10 -9.70 -12.58
C ALA A 173 38.42 -10.71 -13.70
N ARG A 174 37.52 -10.82 -14.70
CA ARG A 174 37.73 -11.71 -15.86
C ARG A 174 38.49 -11.02 -17.01
N ALA A 175 38.39 -9.68 -17.09
CA ALA A 175 39.12 -8.90 -18.10
C ALA A 175 40.62 -8.71 -17.76
N GLU A 176 41.00 -8.80 -16.48
CA GLU A 176 42.40 -8.67 -16.03
C GLU A 176 43.19 -9.97 -16.15
N ARG A 177 42.56 -11.11 -16.48
CA ARG A 177 43.26 -12.43 -16.61
C ARG A 177 43.50 -12.87 -18.05
N ASN A 178 43.13 -12.07 -19.05
CA ASN A 178 43.43 -12.32 -20.46
C ASN A 178 44.32 -11.21 -21.01
#